data_80437b09ace77f2edf8c76b18117ffa6
#
_entry.id   80437b09ace77f2edf8c76b18117ffa6
#
_cell.length_a   1.000
_cell.length_b   1.000
_cell.length_c   1.000
_cell.angle_alpha   90.00
_cell.angle_beta   90.00
_cell.angle_gamma   90.00
#
_symmetry.space_group_name_H-M   'P 1'
#
loop_
_entity.id
_entity.type
_entity.pdbx_description
1 polymer ?
#
loop_
_entity_poly.entity_id
_entity_poly.type
_entity_poly.pdbx_seq_one_letter_code
_entity_poly.pdbx_strand_id
1 'polypeptide(L)'
;MGIKSSCYLYLVWRKSIEEIMTIEELMLYGRNYTFENEGYHLWWFDPQDSKVYKYEELLKEFGYRSQEEILYIKRFIPLFETDIVALEHEFLAIRGAKIKQLEHAVISDSDFDVEFKKFVEERDLMNAWHDFEYERLYHDAVVWCKENQFKINRIS
;
A
#
# COMPACT_ATOMS: atom_id res chain seq x y z
N MET A 1 -0.01 -37.32 -11.18
CA MET A 1 -1.19 -36.44 -11.13
C MET A 1 -1.24 -35.57 -9.91
N GLY A 2 -0.39 -35.79 -8.91
CA GLY A 2 -0.31 -34.92 -7.74
C GLY A 2 0.00 -33.47 -8.00
N ILE A 3 0.73 -33.19 -9.09
CA ILE A 3 1.07 -31.82 -9.49
C ILE A 3 -0.18 -31.03 -9.84
N LYS A 4 -1.14 -31.63 -10.55
CA LYS A 4 -2.39 -30.95 -10.92
C LYS A 4 -3.24 -30.66 -9.69
N SER A 5 -3.32 -31.60 -8.76
CA SER A 5 -4.04 -31.41 -7.51
C SER A 5 -3.44 -30.27 -6.70
N SER A 6 -2.10 -30.18 -6.64
CA SER A 6 -1.41 -29.10 -5.95
C SER A 6 -1.73 -27.74 -6.57
N CYS A 7 -1.77 -27.65 -7.91
CA CYS A 7 -2.13 -26.42 -8.59
C CYS A 7 -3.54 -25.95 -8.25
N TYR A 8 -4.50 -26.87 -8.12
CA TYR A 8 -5.85 -26.53 -7.73
C TYR A 8 -5.92 -26.00 -6.31
N LEU A 9 -5.09 -26.50 -5.41
CA LEU A 9 -5.04 -26.02 -4.03
C LEU A 9 -4.60 -24.56 -3.95
N TYR A 10 -3.71 -24.13 -4.84
CA TYR A 10 -3.25 -22.73 -4.88
C TYR A 10 -4.30 -21.77 -5.42
N LEU A 11 -5.34 -22.30 -6.10
CA LEU A 11 -6.41 -21.48 -6.65
C LEU A 11 -7.61 -21.36 -5.70
N VAL A 12 -7.54 -21.95 -4.51
CA VAL A 12 -8.60 -21.81 -3.53
C VAL A 12 -8.56 -20.41 -2.95
N TRP A 13 -9.67 -19.70 -3.12
CA TRP A 13 -9.80 -18.35 -2.60
C TRP A 13 -9.99 -18.34 -1.09
N ARG A 14 -9.42 -17.36 -0.45
CA ARG A 14 -9.68 -17.07 0.95
C ARG A 14 -11.07 -16.47 1.06
N LYS A 15 -11.51 -16.16 2.29
CA LYS A 15 -12.77 -15.45 2.49
C LYS A 15 -12.68 -14.05 1.89
N SER A 16 -13.82 -13.39 1.75
CA SER A 16 -13.89 -12.04 1.22
C SER A 16 -13.11 -11.07 2.12
N ILE A 17 -12.42 -10.11 1.53
CA ILE A 17 -11.69 -9.11 2.29
C ILE A 17 -12.64 -8.28 3.17
N GLU A 18 -13.88 -8.06 2.71
CA GLU A 18 -14.87 -7.29 3.47
C GLU A 18 -15.31 -7.99 4.77
N GLU A 19 -15.09 -9.31 4.89
CA GLU A 19 -15.32 -10.04 6.14
C GLU A 19 -14.23 -9.77 7.17
N ILE A 20 -13.10 -9.23 6.74
CA ILE A 20 -11.94 -8.94 7.61
C ILE A 20 -11.86 -7.45 7.89
N MET A 21 -11.97 -6.62 6.87
CA MET A 21 -11.86 -5.17 6.97
C MET A 21 -12.52 -4.51 5.76
N THR A 22 -12.82 -3.23 5.85
CA THR A 22 -13.33 -2.50 4.69
C THR A 22 -12.19 -2.27 3.70
N ILE A 23 -12.54 -2.08 2.42
CA ILE A 23 -11.54 -1.79 1.41
C ILE A 23 -10.83 -0.46 1.71
N GLU A 24 -11.57 0.50 2.29
CA GLU A 24 -11.00 1.79 2.69
C GLU A 24 -9.97 1.64 3.81
N GLU A 25 -10.21 0.75 4.77
CA GLU A 25 -9.21 0.45 5.81
C GLU A 25 -7.95 -0.16 5.20
N LEU A 26 -8.13 -1.09 4.26
CA LEU A 26 -7.01 -1.70 3.55
C LEU A 26 -6.21 -0.65 2.78
N MET A 27 -6.89 0.29 2.13
CA MET A 27 -6.25 1.38 1.40
C MET A 27 -5.41 2.26 2.33
N LEU A 28 -5.91 2.53 3.54
CA LEU A 28 -5.16 3.34 4.51
C LEU A 28 -3.86 2.66 4.94
N TYR A 29 -3.89 1.34 5.14
CA TYR A 29 -2.67 0.60 5.43
C TYR A 29 -1.67 0.64 4.29
N GLY A 30 -2.16 0.71 3.06
CA GLY A 30 -1.31 0.72 1.87
C GLY A 30 -0.66 2.07 1.56
N ARG A 31 -1.15 3.16 2.14
CA ARG A 31 -0.55 4.48 1.93
C ARG A 31 0.85 4.50 2.53
N ASN A 32 1.82 4.80 1.71
CA ASN A 32 3.21 4.73 2.15
C ASN A 32 3.98 5.99 1.78
N TYR A 33 4.58 6.61 2.79
CA TYR A 33 5.56 7.67 2.61
C TYR A 33 6.92 7.04 2.84
N THR A 34 7.61 6.72 1.75
CA THR A 34 8.89 6.01 1.80
C THR A 34 9.94 6.71 2.65
N PHE A 35 9.88 8.05 2.73
CA PHE A 35 10.81 8.81 3.56
C PHE A 35 10.59 8.62 5.07
N GLU A 36 9.47 8.02 5.47
CA GLU A 36 9.18 7.71 6.87
C GLU A 36 9.59 6.28 7.24
N ASN A 37 9.97 5.46 6.27
CA ASN A 37 10.25 4.04 6.47
C ASN A 37 11.75 3.75 6.43
N GLU A 38 12.16 2.76 7.20
CA GLU A 38 13.56 2.35 7.34
C GLU A 38 13.90 1.11 6.50
N GLY A 39 13.22 0.94 5.36
CA GLY A 39 13.52 -0.15 4.41
C GLY A 39 12.83 -1.47 4.73
N TYR A 40 11.81 -1.48 5.55
CA TYR A 40 11.01 -2.65 5.81
C TYR A 40 9.53 -2.36 5.56
N HIS A 41 8.74 -3.43 5.32
CA HIS A 41 7.29 -3.31 5.22
C HIS A 41 6.71 -3.00 6.60
N LEU A 42 5.93 -1.94 6.68
CA LEU A 42 5.37 -1.49 7.95
C LEU A 42 4.23 -2.38 8.43
N TRP A 43 3.35 -2.78 7.49
CA TRP A 43 2.13 -3.51 7.82
C TRP A 43 2.16 -4.92 7.26
N TRP A 44 1.71 -5.88 8.07
CA TRP A 44 1.70 -7.30 7.72
C TRP A 44 0.36 -7.90 8.08
N PHE A 45 -0.17 -8.73 7.20
CA PHE A 45 -1.43 -9.43 7.44
C PHE A 45 -1.15 -10.85 7.91
N ASP A 46 -1.87 -11.27 8.98
CA ASP A 46 -1.81 -12.64 9.50
C ASP A 46 -3.05 -13.42 9.05
N PRO A 47 -2.91 -14.35 8.11
CA PRO A 47 -4.05 -15.16 7.65
C PRO A 47 -4.64 -16.05 8.74
N GLN A 48 -3.85 -16.45 9.74
CA GLN A 48 -4.32 -17.31 10.82
C GLN A 48 -5.29 -16.57 11.75
N ASP A 49 -4.94 -15.34 12.12
CA ASP A 49 -5.74 -14.54 13.04
C ASP A 49 -6.65 -13.53 12.34
N SER A 50 -6.50 -13.36 11.02
CA SER A 50 -7.20 -12.35 10.23
C SER A 50 -6.99 -10.94 10.80
N LYS A 51 -5.75 -10.63 11.15
CA LYS A 51 -5.37 -9.33 11.74
C LYS A 51 -4.19 -8.72 11.00
N VAL A 52 -4.09 -7.40 11.10
CA VAL A 52 -2.96 -6.64 10.58
C VAL A 52 -2.08 -6.22 11.75
N TYR A 53 -0.78 -6.42 11.59
CA TYR A 53 0.23 -6.09 12.59
C TYR A 53 1.26 -5.14 12.00
N LYS A 54 1.79 -4.27 12.86
CA LYS A 54 2.97 -3.49 12.49
C LYS A 54 4.21 -4.36 12.58
N TYR A 55 5.22 -4.01 11.80
CA TYR A 55 6.51 -4.70 11.84
C TYR A 55 7.06 -4.82 13.27
N GLU A 56 7.01 -3.72 14.03
CA GLU A 56 7.50 -3.70 15.41
C GLU A 56 6.76 -4.68 16.32
N GLU A 57 5.45 -4.84 16.11
CA GLU A 57 4.64 -5.78 16.87
C GLU A 57 5.07 -7.22 16.57
N LEU A 58 5.42 -7.53 15.33
CA LEU A 58 5.89 -8.86 14.97
C LEU A 58 7.21 -9.19 15.64
N LEU A 59 8.09 -8.21 15.78
CA LEU A 59 9.35 -8.41 16.49
C LEU A 59 9.14 -8.62 17.99
N LYS A 60 8.26 -7.85 18.59
CA LYS A 60 8.02 -7.90 20.04
C LYS A 60 7.15 -9.07 20.46
N GLU A 61 6.02 -9.28 19.80
CA GLU A 61 5.03 -10.28 20.24
C GLU A 61 5.34 -11.68 19.73
N PHE A 62 5.92 -11.80 18.54
CA PHE A 62 6.19 -13.09 17.91
C PHE A 62 7.68 -13.47 17.95
N GLY A 63 8.54 -12.56 18.40
CA GLY A 63 9.95 -12.84 18.57
C GLY A 63 10.77 -12.89 17.28
N TYR A 64 10.24 -12.37 16.17
CA TYR A 64 11.01 -12.31 14.94
C TYR A 64 12.14 -11.29 15.06
N ARG A 65 13.24 -11.54 14.35
CA ARG A 65 14.46 -10.71 14.42
C ARG A 65 14.58 -9.73 13.27
N SER A 66 13.96 -10.05 12.13
CA SER A 66 14.12 -9.26 10.90
C SER A 66 12.98 -9.54 9.94
N GLN A 67 12.84 -8.67 8.95
CA GLN A 67 11.89 -8.85 7.86
C GLN A 67 12.16 -10.13 7.07
N GLU A 68 13.44 -10.45 6.86
CA GLU A 68 13.85 -11.64 6.14
C GLU A 68 13.37 -12.91 6.84
N GLU A 69 13.42 -12.92 8.16
CA GLU A 69 12.93 -14.05 8.96
C GLU A 69 11.40 -14.19 8.82
N ILE A 70 10.68 -13.08 8.89
CA ILE A 70 9.22 -13.08 8.70
C ILE A 70 8.84 -13.65 7.33
N LEU A 71 9.53 -13.21 6.29
CA LEU A 71 9.30 -13.69 4.93
C LEU A 71 9.64 -15.17 4.78
N TYR A 72 10.69 -15.62 5.44
CA TYR A 72 11.12 -17.01 5.37
C TYR A 72 10.08 -17.96 5.97
N ILE A 73 9.44 -17.56 7.07
CA ILE A 73 8.45 -18.40 7.77
C ILE A 73 7.13 -18.49 7.01
N LYS A 74 6.83 -17.51 6.16
CA LYS A 74 5.66 -17.52 5.27
C LYS A 74 4.29 -17.59 5.96
N ARG A 75 4.21 -17.11 7.17
CA ARG A 75 2.93 -16.97 7.87
C ARG A 75 2.27 -15.63 7.57
N PHE A 76 3.06 -14.56 7.64
CA PHE A 76 2.57 -13.19 7.47
C PHE A 76 2.78 -12.71 6.03
N ILE A 77 1.86 -11.93 5.55
CA ILE A 77 1.87 -11.37 4.19
C ILE A 77 2.09 -9.86 4.32
N PRO A 78 3.15 -9.31 3.69
CA PRO A 78 3.30 -7.86 3.70
C PRO A 78 2.17 -7.22 2.89
N LEU A 79 1.61 -6.12 3.39
CA LEU A 79 0.60 -5.38 2.65
C LEU A 79 1.27 -4.63 1.50
N PHE A 80 0.47 -4.29 0.49
CA PHE A 80 0.97 -3.45 -0.60
C PHE A 80 1.38 -2.09 -0.06
N GLU A 81 2.25 -1.42 -0.80
CA GLU A 81 2.71 -0.07 -0.45
C GLU A 81 2.57 0.81 -1.68
N THR A 82 1.68 1.80 -1.58
CA THR A 82 1.51 2.80 -2.61
C THR A 82 2.35 4.01 -2.24
N ASP A 83 3.39 4.27 -3.02
CA ASP A 83 4.31 5.38 -2.78
C ASP A 83 3.60 6.71 -3.10
N ILE A 84 3.21 7.43 -2.06
CA ILE A 84 2.42 8.65 -2.21
C ILE A 84 3.23 9.77 -2.88
N VAL A 85 4.50 9.90 -2.57
CA VAL A 85 5.34 10.93 -3.21
C VAL A 85 5.47 10.67 -4.70
N ALA A 86 5.64 9.40 -5.09
CA ALA A 86 5.66 9.05 -6.51
C ALA A 86 4.34 9.42 -7.20
N LEU A 87 3.21 9.22 -6.53
CA LEU A 87 1.90 9.64 -7.06
C LEU A 87 1.80 11.16 -7.20
N GLU A 88 2.36 11.91 -6.25
CA GLU A 88 2.39 13.37 -6.33
C GLU A 88 3.13 13.83 -7.58
N HIS A 89 4.28 13.24 -7.86
CA HIS A 89 5.03 13.53 -9.09
C HIS A 89 4.22 13.17 -10.33
N GLU A 90 3.58 12.01 -10.33
CA GLU A 90 2.77 11.55 -11.44
C GLU A 90 1.57 12.46 -11.68
N PHE A 91 0.91 12.90 -10.63
CA PHE A 91 -0.22 13.82 -10.72
C PHE A 91 0.17 15.13 -11.40
N LEU A 92 1.30 15.71 -11.00
CA LEU A 92 1.82 16.92 -11.62
C LEU A 92 2.18 16.69 -13.09
N ALA A 93 2.84 15.57 -13.38
CA ALA A 93 3.26 15.24 -14.75
C ALA A 93 2.05 15.10 -15.70
N ILE A 94 1.01 14.39 -15.26
CA ILE A 94 -0.21 14.21 -16.07
C ILE A 94 -0.88 15.54 -16.39
N ARG A 95 -0.87 16.48 -15.46
CA ARG A 95 -1.46 17.78 -15.62
C ARG A 95 -0.56 18.79 -16.31
N GLY A 96 0.68 18.41 -16.64
CA GLY A 96 1.67 19.33 -17.17
C GLY A 96 2.02 20.47 -16.21
N ALA A 97 1.84 20.23 -14.91
CA ALA A 97 2.06 21.23 -13.87
C ALA A 97 3.46 21.10 -13.28
N LYS A 98 4.05 22.23 -12.91
CA LYS A 98 5.37 22.29 -12.26
C LYS A 98 5.31 23.22 -11.08
N ILE A 99 6.01 22.85 -10.03
CA ILE A 99 6.19 23.70 -8.88
C ILE A 99 7.47 24.50 -9.11
N LYS A 100 7.34 25.78 -9.43
CA LYS A 100 8.47 26.64 -9.83
C LYS A 100 9.63 26.67 -8.82
N GLN A 101 9.29 26.65 -7.55
CA GLN A 101 10.28 26.68 -6.47
C GLN A 101 11.18 25.45 -6.45
N LEU A 102 10.76 24.37 -7.15
CA LEU A 102 11.46 23.09 -7.13
C LEU A 102 12.16 22.75 -8.45
N GLU A 103 12.02 23.58 -9.49
CA GLU A 103 12.52 23.27 -10.84
C GLU A 103 14.03 22.99 -10.91
N HIS A 104 14.81 23.60 -10.04
CA HIS A 104 16.27 23.50 -10.07
C HIS A 104 16.86 23.02 -8.74
N ALA A 105 16.03 22.61 -7.80
CA ALA A 105 16.48 22.20 -6.48
C ALA A 105 16.48 20.68 -6.34
N VAL A 106 17.55 20.15 -5.75
CA VAL A 106 17.55 18.78 -5.25
C VAL A 106 16.87 18.86 -3.89
N ILE A 107 15.67 18.30 -3.81
CA ILE A 107 14.82 18.40 -2.63
C ILE A 107 14.49 17.01 -2.12
N SER A 108 14.41 16.85 -0.81
CA SER A 108 14.00 15.58 -0.20
C SER A 108 12.53 15.28 -0.49
N ASP A 109 12.16 14.01 -0.41
CA ASP A 109 10.77 13.58 -0.61
C ASP A 109 9.83 14.22 0.41
N SER A 110 10.28 14.36 1.66
CA SER A 110 9.45 15.00 2.69
C SER A 110 9.20 16.48 2.40
N ASP A 111 10.23 17.18 1.93
CA ASP A 111 10.08 18.59 1.55
C ASP A 111 9.22 18.74 0.30
N PHE A 112 9.37 17.82 -0.66
CA PHE A 112 8.52 17.81 -1.85
C PHE A 112 7.05 17.63 -1.47
N ASP A 113 6.74 16.70 -0.57
CA ASP A 113 5.39 16.46 -0.09
C ASP A 113 4.75 17.72 0.49
N VAL A 114 5.51 18.45 1.31
CA VAL A 114 5.04 19.71 1.91
C VAL A 114 4.72 20.74 0.82
N GLU A 115 5.64 20.92 -0.13
CA GLU A 115 5.45 21.90 -1.21
C GLU A 115 4.31 21.46 -2.17
N PHE A 116 4.17 20.16 -2.42
CA PHE A 116 3.08 19.63 -3.22
C PHE A 116 1.72 19.95 -2.58
N LYS A 117 1.59 19.72 -1.28
CA LYS A 117 0.33 19.99 -0.57
C LYS A 117 -0.05 21.46 -0.61
N LYS A 118 0.92 22.34 -0.45
CA LYS A 118 0.71 23.78 -0.59
C LYS A 118 0.25 24.13 -2.00
N PHE A 119 0.89 23.54 -3.01
CA PHE A 119 0.57 23.79 -4.41
C PHE A 119 -0.87 23.41 -4.74
N VAL A 120 -1.30 22.18 -4.37
CA VAL A 120 -2.65 21.72 -4.69
C VAL A 120 -3.71 22.50 -3.91
N GLU A 121 -3.40 22.93 -2.68
CA GLU A 121 -4.30 23.76 -1.90
C GLU A 121 -4.46 25.15 -2.53
N GLU A 122 -3.37 25.81 -2.88
CA GLU A 122 -3.38 27.14 -3.50
C GLU A 122 -4.04 27.16 -4.86
N ARG A 123 -3.99 26.05 -5.61
CA ARG A 123 -4.57 25.92 -6.95
C ARG A 123 -5.95 25.31 -6.95
N ASP A 124 -6.53 25.07 -5.77
CA ASP A 124 -7.84 24.44 -5.64
C ASP A 124 -7.91 23.08 -6.34
N LEU A 125 -6.84 22.28 -6.18
CA LEU A 125 -6.71 20.95 -6.79
C LEU A 125 -6.85 19.82 -5.77
N MET A 126 -7.24 20.12 -4.53
CA MET A 126 -7.32 19.10 -3.48
C MET A 126 -8.29 17.96 -3.83
N ASN A 127 -9.48 18.30 -4.36
CA ASN A 127 -10.43 17.27 -4.73
C ASN A 127 -9.91 16.39 -5.86
N ALA A 128 -9.29 17.01 -6.86
CA ALA A 128 -8.69 16.26 -7.97
C ALA A 128 -7.55 15.35 -7.48
N TRP A 129 -6.75 15.85 -6.54
CA TRP A 129 -5.68 15.06 -5.93
C TRP A 129 -6.24 13.87 -5.14
N HIS A 130 -7.26 14.10 -4.30
CA HIS A 130 -7.87 13.02 -3.52
C HIS A 130 -8.49 11.95 -4.41
N ASP A 131 -9.13 12.33 -5.50
CA ASP A 131 -9.70 11.36 -6.45
C ASP A 131 -8.61 10.53 -7.11
N PHE A 132 -7.52 11.18 -7.52
CA PHE A 132 -6.38 10.50 -8.14
C PHE A 132 -5.72 9.53 -7.17
N GLU A 133 -5.49 9.96 -5.94
CA GLU A 133 -4.92 9.13 -4.89
C GLU A 133 -5.83 7.94 -4.57
N TYR A 134 -7.12 8.19 -4.42
CA TYR A 134 -8.10 7.15 -4.12
C TYR A 134 -8.11 6.06 -5.20
N GLU A 135 -8.16 6.46 -6.45
CA GLU A 135 -8.19 5.50 -7.57
C GLU A 135 -6.97 4.59 -7.57
N ARG A 136 -5.79 5.15 -7.32
CA ARG A 136 -4.56 4.37 -7.29
C ARG A 136 -4.52 3.44 -6.08
N LEU A 137 -4.87 3.94 -4.90
CA LEU A 137 -4.92 3.11 -3.70
C LEU A 137 -5.92 1.98 -3.84
N TYR A 138 -7.08 2.28 -4.39
CA TYR A 138 -8.10 1.26 -4.66
C TYR A 138 -7.58 0.19 -5.63
N HIS A 139 -6.96 0.62 -6.71
CA HIS A 139 -6.38 -0.30 -7.69
C HIS A 139 -5.34 -1.22 -7.03
N ASP A 140 -4.43 -0.64 -6.27
CA ASP A 140 -3.36 -1.41 -5.63
C ASP A 140 -3.93 -2.38 -4.58
N ALA A 141 -4.95 -1.97 -3.84
CA ALA A 141 -5.64 -2.83 -2.89
C ALA A 141 -6.30 -4.02 -3.59
N VAL A 142 -6.97 -3.78 -4.71
CA VAL A 142 -7.61 -4.84 -5.50
C VAL A 142 -6.57 -5.83 -6.03
N VAL A 143 -5.46 -5.33 -6.55
CA VAL A 143 -4.37 -6.18 -7.05
C VAL A 143 -3.81 -7.04 -5.92
N TRP A 144 -3.55 -6.44 -4.76
CA TRP A 144 -3.05 -7.17 -3.60
C TRP A 144 -4.02 -8.29 -3.18
N CYS A 145 -5.31 -7.99 -3.13
CA CYS A 145 -6.33 -8.98 -2.79
C CYS A 145 -6.30 -10.16 -3.78
N LYS A 146 -6.24 -9.87 -5.08
CA LYS A 146 -6.20 -10.91 -6.11
C LYS A 146 -4.93 -11.76 -6.01
N GLU A 147 -3.79 -11.13 -5.79
CA GLU A 147 -2.50 -11.82 -5.66
C GLU A 147 -2.48 -12.75 -4.45
N ASN A 148 -3.24 -12.41 -3.40
CA ASN A 148 -3.27 -13.19 -2.16
C ASN A 148 -4.56 -13.97 -1.99
N GLN A 149 -5.33 -14.16 -3.07
CA GLN A 149 -6.55 -14.97 -3.15
C GLN A 149 -7.67 -14.53 -2.21
N PHE A 150 -7.78 -13.24 -1.94
CA PHE A 150 -8.94 -12.70 -1.25
C PHE A 150 -10.01 -12.31 -2.26
N LYS A 151 -11.25 -12.71 -1.98
CA LYS A 151 -12.38 -12.26 -2.80
C LYS A 151 -12.72 -10.83 -2.45
N ILE A 152 -13.23 -10.10 -3.42
CA ILE A 152 -13.74 -8.76 -3.24
C ILE A 152 -15.18 -8.77 -3.70
N ASN A 153 -16.12 -8.54 -2.78
CA ASN A 153 -17.55 -8.54 -3.10
C ASN A 153 -17.99 -7.21 -3.71
N ARG A 154 -17.29 -6.14 -3.34
CA ARG A 154 -17.60 -4.80 -3.83
C ARG A 154 -17.09 -4.63 -5.25
N ILE A 155 -17.99 -4.34 -6.16
CA ILE A 155 -17.67 -4.03 -7.56
C ILE A 155 -17.93 -2.56 -7.76
N SER A 156 -16.91 -1.84 -8.19
CA SER A 156 -17.04 -0.41 -8.50
C SER A 156 -17.23 -0.19 -10.00
#